data_2aba0664ce07720ffcfecf23b49212a4
#
_entry.id   2aba0664ce07720ffcfecf23b49212a4
#
_cell.length_a   1.000
_cell.length_b   1.000
_cell.length_c   1.000
_cell.angle_alpha   90.00
_cell.angle_beta   90.00
_cell.angle_gamma   90.00
#
_symmetry.space_group_name_H-M   'P 1'
#
loop_
_entity.id
_entity.type
_entity.pdbx_description
1 polymer ?
#
loop_
_entity_poly.entity_id
_entity_poly.type
_entity_poly.pdbx_seq_one_letter_code
_entity_poly.pdbx_strand_id
1 'polypeptide(L)'
;NPDKVVINVAGDGCFRMNMNEIATATRNNMPLIQVVINNHVLGMVRQWQTLFYDHRYSNTVLNDKVDFVKLAEAMGAVGIRVTKKEELADAIKKAIDLITTVVLV
;
A
#
# COMPACT_ATOMS: atom_id res chain seq x y z
N ASN A 1 -12.90 -7.20 -14.00
CA ASN A 1 -12.26 -8.50 -14.28
C ASN A 1 -12.48 -9.50 -13.14
N PRO A 2 -13.72 -9.98 -12.93
CA PRO A 2 -14.02 -10.85 -11.78
C PRO A 2 -13.29 -12.20 -11.83
N ASP A 3 -12.86 -12.64 -13.01
CA ASP A 3 -12.17 -13.91 -13.20
C ASP A 3 -10.65 -13.82 -13.07
N LYS A 4 -10.15 -12.66 -12.66
CA LYS A 4 -8.71 -12.40 -12.61
C LYS A 4 -8.29 -11.92 -11.24
N VAL A 5 -7.08 -12.29 -10.83
CA VAL A 5 -6.42 -11.68 -9.68
C VAL A 5 -6.02 -10.26 -10.06
N VAL A 6 -6.50 -9.29 -9.29
CA VAL A 6 -6.18 -7.87 -9.52
C VAL A 6 -5.28 -7.40 -8.39
N ILE A 7 -4.10 -6.94 -8.76
CA ILE A 7 -3.11 -6.40 -7.83
C ILE A 7 -2.80 -4.96 -8.22
N ASN A 8 -2.96 -4.04 -7.29
CA ASN A 8 -2.53 -2.66 -7.43
C ASN A 8 -1.27 -2.44 -6.57
N VAL A 9 -0.27 -1.79 -7.13
CA VAL A 9 0.96 -1.46 -6.41
C VAL A 9 1.10 0.05 -6.32
N ALA A 10 1.22 0.57 -5.12
CA ALA A 10 1.35 2.00 -4.88
C ALA A 10 2.35 2.28 -3.76
N GLY A 11 3.03 3.42 -3.82
CA GLY A 11 3.78 3.93 -2.69
C GLY A 11 2.85 4.38 -1.56
N ASP A 12 3.39 4.50 -0.35
CA ASP A 12 2.63 4.94 0.82
C ASP A 12 2.00 6.33 0.63
N GLY A 13 2.71 7.27 0.02
CA GLY A 13 2.18 8.58 -0.30
C GLY A 13 1.01 8.53 -1.29
N CYS A 14 1.10 7.69 -2.33
CA CYS A 14 0.03 7.51 -3.30
C CYS A 14 -1.19 6.82 -2.68
N PHE A 15 -0.97 5.79 -1.89
CA PHE A 15 -2.03 5.05 -1.21
C PHE A 15 -2.85 5.96 -0.29
N ARG A 16 -2.20 6.87 0.43
CA ARG A 16 -2.89 7.81 1.34
C ARG A 16 -3.91 8.69 0.65
N MET A 17 -3.72 9.02 -0.62
CA MET A 17 -4.61 9.94 -1.32
C MET A 17 -6.03 9.39 -1.46
N ASN A 18 -6.15 8.06 -1.60
CA ASN A 18 -7.43 7.38 -1.79
C ASN A 18 -7.58 6.11 -0.93
N MET A 19 -6.93 6.04 0.21
CA MET A 19 -6.97 4.87 1.09
C MET A 19 -8.40 4.55 1.59
N ASN A 20 -9.27 5.53 1.63
CA ASN A 20 -10.67 5.36 2.00
C ASN A 20 -11.44 4.44 1.02
N GLU A 21 -10.95 4.27 -0.21
CA GLU A 21 -11.58 3.37 -1.19
C GLU A 21 -11.42 1.89 -0.86
N ILE A 22 -10.58 1.55 0.11
CA ILE A 22 -10.55 0.19 0.68
C ILE A 22 -11.90 -0.17 1.28
N ALA A 23 -12.57 0.79 1.91
CA ALA A 23 -13.93 0.58 2.42
C ALA A 23 -14.94 0.30 1.28
N THR A 24 -14.78 0.94 0.13
CA THR A 24 -15.59 0.67 -1.05
C THR A 24 -15.36 -0.75 -1.56
N ALA A 25 -14.11 -1.20 -1.61
CA ALA A 25 -13.76 -2.54 -2.04
C ALA A 25 -14.33 -3.62 -1.10
N THR A 26 -14.21 -3.43 0.20
CA THR A 26 -14.76 -4.37 1.20
C THR A 26 -16.27 -4.41 1.19
N ARG A 27 -16.91 -3.27 1.06
CA ARG A 27 -18.37 -3.17 0.96
C ARG A 27 -18.94 -3.96 -0.24
N ASN A 28 -18.22 -3.96 -1.35
CA ASN A 28 -18.65 -4.62 -2.57
C ASN A 28 -18.03 -6.02 -2.75
N ASN A 29 -17.39 -6.57 -1.72
CA ASN A 29 -16.75 -7.88 -1.73
C ASN A 29 -15.77 -8.06 -2.90
N MET A 30 -14.98 -7.03 -3.20
CA MET A 30 -14.00 -7.06 -4.27
C MET A 30 -12.72 -7.77 -3.83
N PRO A 31 -12.29 -8.86 -4.47
CA PRO A 31 -11.03 -9.54 -4.16
C PRO A 31 -9.85 -8.77 -4.79
N LEU A 32 -9.53 -7.64 -4.22
CA LEU A 32 -8.44 -6.77 -4.65
C LEU A 32 -7.26 -6.92 -3.69
N ILE A 33 -6.06 -7.04 -4.25
CA ILE A 33 -4.81 -6.99 -3.49
C ILE A 33 -4.17 -5.62 -3.69
N GLN A 34 -4.11 -4.83 -2.64
CA GLN A 34 -3.41 -3.56 -2.62
C GLN A 34 -2.02 -3.76 -1.98
N VAL A 35 -0.98 -3.65 -2.77
CA VAL A 35 0.40 -3.65 -2.27
C VAL A 35 0.85 -2.21 -2.02
N VAL A 36 1.28 -1.93 -0.80
CA VAL A 36 1.78 -0.62 -0.39
C VAL A 36 3.28 -0.70 -0.14
N ILE A 37 4.05 -0.01 -0.96
CA ILE A 37 5.50 0.14 -0.74
C ILE A 37 5.70 1.26 0.26
N ASN A 38 5.85 0.89 1.53
CA ASN A 38 5.94 1.81 2.64
C ASN A 38 7.39 2.22 2.91
N ASN A 39 7.89 3.17 2.16
CA ASN A 39 9.26 3.69 2.28
C ASN A 39 9.35 5.01 3.05
N HIS A 40 8.24 5.52 3.57
CA HIS A 40 8.13 6.74 4.36
C HIS A 40 8.61 8.01 3.64
N VAL A 41 8.53 8.03 2.31
CA VAL A 41 8.97 9.18 1.52
C VAL A 41 8.13 9.36 0.27
N LEU A 42 7.89 10.61 -0.12
CA LEU A 42 7.35 10.94 -1.44
C LEU A 42 8.48 10.80 -2.47
N GLY A 43 8.71 9.57 -2.93
CA GLY A 43 9.92 9.18 -3.68
C GLY A 43 10.16 10.00 -4.94
N MET A 44 9.15 10.18 -5.77
CA MET A 44 9.24 10.95 -7.01
C MET A 44 9.57 12.43 -6.72
N VAL A 45 8.92 13.03 -5.73
CA VAL A 45 9.18 14.42 -5.33
C VAL A 45 10.60 14.57 -4.79
N ARG A 46 11.04 13.64 -3.94
CA ARG A 46 12.42 13.62 -3.42
C ARG A 46 13.45 13.48 -4.55
N GLN A 47 13.18 12.65 -5.54
CA GLN A 47 14.04 12.49 -6.71
C GLN A 47 14.24 13.82 -7.44
N TRP A 48 13.18 14.57 -7.63
CA TRP A 48 13.24 15.90 -8.26
C TRP A 48 14.04 16.90 -7.42
N GLN A 49 13.86 16.88 -6.12
CA GLN A 49 14.63 17.72 -5.22
C GLN A 49 16.13 17.38 -5.26
N THR A 50 16.46 16.11 -5.44
CA THR A 50 17.85 15.67 -5.61
C THR A 50 18.44 16.14 -6.94
N LEU A 51 17.71 15.97 -8.05
CA LEU A 51 18.23 16.20 -9.40
C LEU A 51 18.22 17.68 -9.82
N PHE A 52 17.23 18.44 -9.40
CA PHE A 52 16.99 19.79 -9.90
C PHE A 52 17.08 20.90 -8.86
N TYR A 53 17.07 20.57 -7.58
CA TYR A 53 17.03 21.56 -6.49
C TYR A 53 18.18 21.41 -5.49
N ASP A 54 19.34 20.96 -5.95
CA ASP A 54 20.58 20.86 -5.16
C ASP A 54 20.39 20.16 -3.80
N HIS A 55 19.65 19.04 -3.78
CA HIS A 55 19.36 18.29 -2.56
C HIS A 55 18.62 19.09 -1.48
N ARG A 56 17.89 20.13 -1.88
CA ARG A 56 17.07 20.94 -0.95
C ARG A 56 15.74 20.23 -0.69
N TYR A 57 15.73 19.35 0.31
CA TYR A 57 14.56 18.55 0.66
C TYR A 57 13.59 19.33 1.53
N SER A 58 12.30 19.28 1.17
CA SER A 58 11.22 19.90 1.93
C SER A 58 9.95 19.08 1.80
N ASN A 59 9.34 18.75 2.93
CA ASN A 59 8.03 18.07 3.02
C ASN A 59 7.92 16.76 2.23
N THR A 60 9.01 16.03 2.07
CA THR A 60 9.02 14.75 1.33
C THR A 60 9.14 13.53 2.22
N VAL A 61 9.48 13.71 3.48
CA VAL A 61 9.55 12.62 4.47
C VAL A 61 8.21 12.50 5.18
N LEU A 62 7.65 11.30 5.18
CA LEU A 62 6.36 10.98 5.78
C LEU A 62 6.58 10.44 7.20
N ASN A 63 6.91 11.33 8.13
CA ASN A 63 7.17 11.00 9.54
C ASN A 63 5.87 10.93 10.35
N ASP A 64 5.01 10.03 10.01
CA ASP A 64 3.80 9.83 10.78
C ASP A 64 3.72 8.45 11.42
N LYS A 65 2.71 8.28 12.22
CA LYS A 65 2.43 7.05 12.96
C LYS A 65 1.32 6.22 12.32
N VAL A 66 1.07 6.41 11.02
CA VAL A 66 0.00 5.68 10.33
C VAL A 66 0.40 4.21 10.18
N ASP A 67 -0.45 3.34 10.70
CA ASP A 67 -0.32 1.90 10.53
C ASP A 67 -1.34 1.42 9.48
N PHE A 68 -0.87 1.12 8.29
CA PHE A 68 -1.75 0.72 7.18
C PHE A 68 -2.37 -0.66 7.38
N VAL A 69 -1.75 -1.54 8.15
CA VAL A 69 -2.34 -2.85 8.49
C VAL A 69 -3.56 -2.66 9.39
N LYS A 70 -3.44 -1.84 10.43
CA LYS A 70 -4.56 -1.51 11.31
C LYS A 70 -5.66 -0.75 10.58
N LEU A 71 -5.29 0.15 9.68
CA LEU A 71 -6.24 0.88 8.84
C LEU A 71 -7.02 -0.08 7.94
N ALA A 72 -6.34 -1.03 7.30
CA ALA A 72 -6.99 -2.04 6.46
C ALA A 72 -8.00 -2.86 7.27
N GLU A 73 -7.62 -3.32 8.44
CA GLU A 73 -8.49 -4.08 9.35
C GLU A 73 -9.69 -3.26 9.80
N ALA A 74 -9.49 -1.99 10.15
CA ALA A 74 -10.58 -1.08 10.51
C ALA A 74 -11.58 -0.85 9.37
N MET A 75 -11.14 -0.95 8.12
CA MET A 75 -11.99 -0.83 6.93
C MET A 75 -12.57 -2.18 6.46
N GLY A 76 -12.36 -3.25 7.21
CA GLY A 76 -12.91 -4.57 6.91
C GLY A 76 -12.07 -5.40 5.93
N ALA A 77 -10.85 -4.98 5.61
CA ALA A 77 -9.91 -5.73 4.78
C ALA A 77 -8.96 -6.59 5.64
N VAL A 78 -8.26 -7.49 4.99
CA VAL A 78 -7.16 -8.25 5.63
C VAL A 78 -5.86 -7.47 5.47
N GLY A 79 -5.20 -7.16 6.57
CA GLY A 79 -3.88 -6.52 6.57
C GLY A 79 -2.76 -7.54 6.69
N ILE A 80 -1.77 -7.47 5.82
CA ILE A 80 -0.57 -8.32 5.88
C ILE A 80 0.66 -7.42 5.90
N ARG A 81 1.52 -7.62 6.89
CA ARG A 81 2.79 -6.89 6.99
C ARG A 81 3.95 -7.76 6.55
N VAL A 82 4.80 -7.21 5.69
CA VAL A 82 6.03 -7.84 5.22
C VAL A 82 7.19 -6.90 5.53
N THR A 83 8.15 -7.36 6.30
CA THR A 83 9.33 -6.58 6.67
C THR A 83 10.62 -7.15 6.10
N LYS A 84 10.57 -8.38 5.59
CA LYS A 84 11.71 -9.07 5.00
C LYS A 84 11.37 -9.54 3.59
N LYS A 85 12.35 -9.41 2.70
CA LYS A 85 12.21 -9.82 1.30
C LYS A 85 11.80 -11.29 1.15
N GLU A 86 12.31 -12.17 2.02
CA GLU A 86 12.06 -13.61 2.00
C GLU A 86 10.60 -13.97 2.28
N GLU A 87 9.86 -13.09 2.97
CA GLU A 87 8.47 -13.29 3.33
C GLU A 87 7.49 -12.87 2.22
N LEU A 88 7.97 -12.15 1.21
CA LEU A 88 7.10 -11.50 0.23
C LEU A 88 6.34 -12.50 -0.63
N ALA A 89 6.99 -13.54 -1.13
CA ALA A 89 6.36 -14.53 -2.00
C ALA A 89 5.22 -15.27 -1.28
N ASP A 90 5.44 -15.66 -0.03
CA ASP A 90 4.43 -16.36 0.77
C ASP A 90 3.27 -15.43 1.13
N ALA A 91 3.54 -14.16 1.40
CA ALA A 91 2.52 -13.16 1.68
C ALA A 91 1.62 -12.91 0.46
N ILE A 92 2.19 -12.84 -0.73
CA ILE A 92 1.44 -12.69 -1.97
C ILE A 92 0.57 -13.91 -2.24
N LYS A 93 1.10 -15.12 -2.08
CA LYS A 93 0.32 -16.37 -2.20
C LYS A 93 -0.86 -16.40 -1.24
N LYS A 94 -0.61 -16.06 0.02
CA LYS A 94 -1.66 -15.97 1.03
C LYS A 94 -2.74 -14.96 0.64
N ALA A 95 -2.35 -13.79 0.14
CA ALA A 95 -3.29 -12.76 -0.30
C ALA A 95 -4.17 -13.25 -1.47
N ILE A 96 -3.60 -13.98 -2.42
CA ILE A 96 -4.35 -14.56 -3.54
C ILE A 96 -5.34 -15.61 -3.07
N ASP A 97 -4.95 -16.48 -2.14
CA ASP A 97 -5.79 -17.56 -1.64
C ASP A 97 -6.96 -17.08 -0.78
N LEU A 98 -6.86 -15.91 -0.17
CA LEU A 98 -7.91 -15.35 0.68
C LEU A 98 -9.18 -14.93 -0.07
N ILE A 99 -9.09 -14.63 -1.36
CA ILE A 99 -10.23 -14.20 -2.21
C ILE A 99 -11.06 -13.10 -1.54
N THR A 100 -10.41 -12.10 -1.00
CA THR A 100 -11.03 -10.93 -0.34
C THR A 100 -10.16 -9.70 -0.55
N THR A 101 -10.61 -8.54 -0.11
CA THR A 101 -9.78 -7.34 -0.13
C THR A 101 -8.62 -7.48 0.86
N VAL A 102 -7.39 -7.37 0.36
CA VAL A 102 -6.16 -7.49 1.14
C VAL A 102 -5.31 -6.24 0.94
N VAL A 103 -4.77 -5.71 2.03
CA VAL A 103 -3.74 -4.66 2.00
C VAL A 103 -2.43 -5.28 2.51
N LEU A 104 -1.45 -5.36 1.63
CA LEU A 104 -0.13 -5.89 1.92
C LEU A 104 0.86 -4.73 2.01
N VAL A 105 1.52 -4.59 3.14
CA VAL A 105 2.41 -3.44 3.45
C VAL A 105 3.84 -3.90 3.67
#